data_32f52807829f2e1d2bd7b5f2564e02b2
#
_entry.id   32f52807829f2e1d2bd7b5f2564e02b2
#
_cell.length_a   1.000
_cell.length_b   1.000
_cell.length_c   1.000
_cell.angle_alpha   90.00
_cell.angle_beta   90.00
_cell.angle_gamma   90.00
#
_symmetry.space_group_name_H-M   'P 1'
#
loop_
_entity.id
_entity.type
_entity.pdbx_description
1 polymer ?
#
loop_
_entity_poly.entity_id
_entity_poly.type
_entity_poly.pdbx_seq_one_letter_code
_entity_poly.pdbx_strand_id
1 'polypeptide(L)'
;MQTDSKYVLATSGSGHSAMEASVASLVEPGDKMLVGVNGIWGARVVDMARRFGAEVEPLEAALGQAFSLEQIEAGIKEHKPKIVFFAQGESSTGIKQELEGVGELCRKHGALLLVDTVCSLGGIPFFADAWKVDAMYSGGQKVLSAPPGGSPLFFGERAMEKMHSRASPIGTYNLDLTLVGDYWGWYDKRFYHHTGLVSNMYALREALDMACEEGLENLWARHRSGHEHLWDGLGKMGLTPFVKEPAASLETVNTINVPEGVDAQKLIDNAMQKYSLEISGGLGPSAGKVFRVGIMGYNATPRNIELVLQAFRDGLQQQGAL
;
A
#
# COMPACT_ATOMS: atom_id res chain seq x y z
N MET A 1 -6.26 -11.92 -0.25
CA MET A 1 -6.86 -10.98 -1.22
C MET A 1 -8.38 -11.10 -1.28
N GLN A 2 -8.97 -12.23 -0.87
CA GLN A 2 -10.41 -12.50 -0.93
C GLN A 2 -10.96 -12.35 -2.37
N THR A 3 -10.39 -13.13 -3.27
CA THR A 3 -10.74 -13.18 -4.69
C THR A 3 -10.71 -14.61 -5.21
N ASP A 4 -11.64 -14.93 -6.11
CA ASP A 4 -11.70 -16.19 -6.87
C ASP A 4 -10.95 -16.09 -8.22
N SER A 5 -10.29 -14.95 -8.50
CA SER A 5 -9.52 -14.78 -9.73
C SER A 5 -8.38 -15.79 -9.82
N LYS A 6 -8.28 -16.48 -10.95
CA LYS A 6 -7.13 -17.35 -11.27
C LYS A 6 -5.87 -16.59 -11.71
N TYR A 7 -6.01 -15.31 -12.02
CA TYR A 7 -4.92 -14.47 -12.51
C TYR A 7 -4.17 -13.81 -11.34
N VAL A 8 -3.55 -14.65 -10.52
CA VAL A 8 -2.74 -14.26 -9.37
C VAL A 8 -1.30 -14.68 -9.64
N LEU A 9 -0.35 -13.81 -9.32
CA LEU A 9 1.09 -14.10 -9.37
C LEU A 9 1.87 -13.25 -8.38
N ALA A 10 3.16 -13.51 -8.23
CA ALA A 10 4.10 -12.59 -7.59
C ALA A 10 5.17 -12.15 -8.58
N THR A 11 5.33 -10.84 -8.77
CA THR A 11 6.39 -10.30 -9.61
C THR A 11 7.77 -10.52 -8.98
N SER A 12 8.80 -10.71 -9.81
CA SER A 12 10.19 -10.68 -9.36
C SER A 12 10.62 -9.24 -9.12
N GLY A 13 10.53 -8.80 -7.85
CA GLY A 13 10.86 -7.44 -7.44
C GLY A 13 10.08 -6.98 -6.22
N SER A 14 10.37 -5.76 -5.77
CA SER A 14 9.66 -5.13 -4.65
C SER A 14 8.26 -4.64 -5.06
N GLY A 15 7.48 -4.10 -4.12
CA GLY A 15 6.17 -3.51 -4.40
C GLY A 15 6.15 -2.52 -5.57
N HIS A 16 7.26 -1.80 -5.80
CA HIS A 16 7.40 -0.93 -6.99
C HIS A 16 7.34 -1.70 -8.31
N SER A 17 7.92 -2.90 -8.37
CA SER A 17 7.86 -3.72 -9.59
C SER A 17 6.42 -4.17 -9.86
N ALA A 18 5.66 -4.51 -8.83
CA ALA A 18 4.25 -4.86 -8.98
C ALA A 18 3.38 -3.64 -9.34
N MET A 19 3.67 -2.46 -8.75
CA MET A 19 3.05 -1.20 -9.13
C MET A 19 3.27 -0.90 -10.62
N GLU A 20 4.52 -0.92 -11.07
CA GLU A 20 4.88 -0.62 -12.45
C GLU A 20 4.31 -1.67 -13.42
N ALA A 21 4.37 -2.96 -13.09
CA ALA A 21 3.77 -4.03 -13.88
C ALA A 21 2.26 -3.82 -14.06
N SER A 22 1.55 -3.45 -12.99
CA SER A 22 0.11 -3.20 -13.02
C SER A 22 -0.24 -1.98 -13.86
N VAL A 23 0.47 -0.88 -13.67
CA VAL A 23 0.25 0.36 -14.44
C VAL A 23 0.59 0.14 -15.91
N ALA A 24 1.76 -0.41 -16.23
CA ALA A 24 2.20 -0.68 -17.60
C ALA A 24 1.24 -1.60 -18.36
N SER A 25 0.68 -2.59 -17.67
CA SER A 25 -0.21 -3.57 -18.28
C SER A 25 -1.61 -3.03 -18.54
N LEU A 26 -2.10 -2.10 -17.73
CA LEU A 26 -3.44 -1.52 -17.88
C LEU A 26 -3.47 -0.26 -18.73
N VAL A 27 -2.43 0.57 -18.65
CA VAL A 27 -2.36 1.87 -19.33
C VAL A 27 -1.90 1.72 -20.79
N GLU A 28 -2.60 2.38 -21.70
CA GLU A 28 -2.15 2.64 -23.08
C GLU A 28 -2.00 4.15 -23.31
N PRO A 29 -1.14 4.56 -24.27
CA PRO A 29 -1.03 5.96 -24.62
C PRO A 29 -2.37 6.60 -24.96
N GLY A 30 -2.70 7.74 -24.33
CA GLY A 30 -3.97 8.44 -24.47
C GLY A 30 -5.11 7.91 -23.59
N ASP A 31 -4.88 6.85 -22.79
CA ASP A 31 -5.87 6.46 -21.78
C ASP A 31 -5.96 7.50 -20.66
N LYS A 32 -7.17 7.87 -20.27
CA LYS A 32 -7.39 8.73 -19.11
C LYS A 32 -7.34 7.92 -17.83
N MET A 33 -6.59 8.40 -16.86
CA MET A 33 -6.47 7.77 -15.54
C MET A 33 -6.71 8.80 -14.43
N LEU A 34 -7.65 8.50 -13.53
CA LEU A 34 -7.89 9.27 -12.30
C LEU A 34 -7.08 8.64 -11.17
N VAL A 35 -6.23 9.42 -10.51
CA VAL A 35 -5.34 8.94 -9.45
C VAL A 35 -5.61 9.71 -8.16
N GLY A 36 -6.02 9.00 -7.09
CA GLY A 36 -6.11 9.59 -5.75
C GLY A 36 -4.72 9.93 -5.21
N VAL A 37 -4.50 11.20 -4.86
CA VAL A 37 -3.23 11.73 -4.36
C VAL A 37 -3.44 12.38 -3.00
N ASN A 38 -3.18 11.62 -1.94
CA ASN A 38 -3.15 12.09 -0.56
C ASN A 38 -1.82 11.76 0.15
N GLY A 39 -0.80 11.46 -0.66
CA GLY A 39 0.56 11.16 -0.23
C GLY A 39 1.49 10.86 -1.41
N ILE A 40 2.65 10.31 -1.10
CA ILE A 40 3.72 10.07 -2.10
C ILE A 40 3.35 8.98 -3.10
N TRP A 41 2.60 7.92 -2.66
CA TRP A 41 2.37 6.77 -3.50
C TRP A 41 1.40 7.07 -4.63
N GLY A 42 0.34 7.84 -4.36
CA GLY A 42 -0.51 8.38 -5.42
C GLY A 42 0.26 9.26 -6.40
N ALA A 43 1.07 10.20 -5.90
CA ALA A 43 1.90 11.06 -6.75
C ALA A 43 2.89 10.26 -7.62
N ARG A 44 3.40 9.13 -7.11
CA ARG A 44 4.29 8.25 -7.87
C ARG A 44 3.58 7.52 -9.01
N VAL A 45 2.34 7.09 -8.78
CA VAL A 45 1.51 6.50 -9.85
C VAL A 45 1.18 7.53 -10.92
N VAL A 46 0.95 8.79 -10.56
CA VAL A 46 0.79 9.90 -11.55
C VAL A 46 2.00 9.99 -12.47
N ASP A 47 3.23 10.06 -11.92
CA ASP A 47 4.46 10.11 -12.73
C ASP A 47 4.62 8.85 -13.57
N MET A 48 4.41 7.69 -12.98
CA MET A 48 4.55 6.39 -13.66
C MET A 48 3.56 6.24 -14.82
N ALA A 49 2.28 6.54 -14.61
CA ALA A 49 1.27 6.42 -15.65
C ALA A 49 1.52 7.40 -16.81
N ARG A 50 1.99 8.62 -16.52
CA ARG A 50 2.40 9.58 -17.56
C ARG A 50 3.56 9.07 -18.40
N ARG A 51 4.53 8.34 -17.81
CA ARG A 51 5.63 7.71 -18.55
C ARG A 51 5.15 6.64 -19.53
N PHE A 52 4.04 5.96 -19.23
CA PHE A 52 3.37 5.03 -20.14
C PHE A 52 2.36 5.70 -21.08
N GLY A 53 2.30 7.03 -21.09
CA GLY A 53 1.52 7.82 -22.05
C GLY A 53 0.07 8.08 -21.63
N ALA A 54 -0.31 7.84 -20.37
CA ALA A 54 -1.64 8.19 -19.89
C ALA A 54 -1.85 9.71 -19.76
N GLU A 55 -3.08 10.14 -20.02
CA GLU A 55 -3.60 11.43 -19.59
C GLU A 55 -4.07 11.30 -18.14
N VAL A 56 -3.23 11.78 -17.19
CA VAL A 56 -3.47 11.56 -15.76
C VAL A 56 -4.06 12.79 -15.11
N GLU A 57 -5.20 12.60 -14.47
CA GLU A 57 -5.88 13.58 -13.62
C GLU A 57 -5.69 13.23 -12.14
N PRO A 58 -4.91 14.00 -11.39
CA PRO A 58 -4.78 13.82 -9.97
C PRO A 58 -6.05 14.29 -9.25
N LEU A 59 -6.69 13.42 -8.48
CA LEU A 59 -7.67 13.79 -7.47
C LEU A 59 -6.88 14.06 -6.18
N GLU A 60 -6.74 15.33 -5.82
CA GLU A 60 -5.90 15.73 -4.69
C GLU A 60 -6.72 15.89 -3.41
N ALA A 61 -6.18 15.41 -2.28
CA ALA A 61 -6.65 15.71 -0.95
C ALA A 61 -5.50 16.28 -0.09
N ALA A 62 -5.85 17.02 0.95
CA ALA A 62 -4.84 17.46 1.92
C ALA A 62 -4.16 16.24 2.58
N LEU A 63 -2.89 16.41 2.94
CA LEU A 63 -2.14 15.36 3.62
C LEU A 63 -2.86 14.96 4.92
N GLY A 64 -3.01 13.65 5.12
CA GLY A 64 -3.74 13.14 6.28
C GLY A 64 -5.26 13.08 6.12
N GLN A 65 -5.80 13.28 4.91
CA GLN A 65 -7.24 13.14 4.59
C GLN A 65 -7.49 12.02 3.56
N ALA A 66 -8.54 11.25 3.80
CA ALA A 66 -9.07 10.29 2.84
C ALA A 66 -10.10 10.94 1.92
N PHE A 67 -10.39 10.30 0.79
CA PHE A 67 -11.44 10.74 -0.14
C PHE A 67 -12.79 10.16 0.25
N SER A 68 -13.86 10.96 0.16
CA SER A 68 -15.22 10.46 0.24
C SER A 68 -15.69 9.84 -1.08
N LEU A 69 -16.73 8.99 -1.03
CA LEU A 69 -17.33 8.42 -2.24
C LEU A 69 -17.88 9.50 -3.18
N GLU A 70 -18.41 10.61 -2.63
CA GLU A 70 -18.91 11.74 -3.42
C GLU A 70 -17.79 12.45 -4.17
N GLN A 71 -16.63 12.66 -3.55
CA GLN A 71 -15.46 13.25 -4.21
C GLN A 71 -14.95 12.32 -5.32
N ILE A 72 -14.88 11.01 -5.06
CA ILE A 72 -14.47 10.02 -6.05
C ILE A 72 -15.44 9.99 -7.23
N GLU A 73 -16.77 9.94 -6.97
CA GLU A 73 -17.78 9.94 -8.04
C GLU A 73 -17.74 11.24 -8.86
N ALA A 74 -17.53 12.38 -8.21
CA ALA A 74 -17.39 13.68 -8.90
C ALA A 74 -16.19 13.66 -9.86
N GLY A 75 -15.02 13.23 -9.40
CA GLY A 75 -13.83 13.09 -10.23
C GLY A 75 -14.03 12.13 -11.42
N ILE A 76 -14.68 10.97 -11.18
CA ILE A 76 -14.98 10.02 -12.26
C ILE A 76 -15.92 10.64 -13.31
N LYS A 77 -16.97 11.36 -12.90
CA LYS A 77 -17.92 12.00 -13.81
C LYS A 77 -17.27 13.11 -14.64
N GLU A 78 -16.43 13.91 -14.01
CA GLU A 78 -15.74 15.03 -14.65
C GLU A 78 -14.73 14.56 -15.70
N HIS A 79 -13.82 13.64 -15.29
CA HIS A 79 -12.69 13.26 -16.13
C HIS A 79 -12.95 12.03 -17.01
N LYS A 80 -13.98 11.23 -16.71
CA LYS A 80 -14.37 10.00 -17.44
C LYS A 80 -13.17 9.09 -17.70
N PRO A 81 -12.46 8.67 -16.64
CA PRO A 81 -11.25 7.84 -16.76
C PRO A 81 -11.59 6.43 -17.23
N LYS A 82 -10.64 5.76 -17.88
CA LYS A 82 -10.69 4.31 -18.10
C LYS A 82 -10.18 3.54 -16.88
N ILE A 83 -9.29 4.14 -16.09
CA ILE A 83 -8.66 3.55 -14.92
C ILE A 83 -8.73 4.53 -13.76
N VAL A 84 -9.13 4.05 -12.60
CA VAL A 84 -9.12 4.77 -11.32
C VAL A 84 -8.14 4.07 -10.39
N PHE A 85 -7.30 4.85 -9.70
CA PHE A 85 -6.32 4.32 -8.77
C PHE A 85 -6.48 4.92 -7.37
N PHE A 86 -6.43 4.07 -6.36
CA PHE A 86 -6.28 4.46 -4.96
C PHE A 86 -5.29 3.57 -4.22
N ALA A 87 -4.53 4.15 -3.30
CA ALA A 87 -3.83 3.39 -2.28
C ALA A 87 -4.79 3.14 -1.10
N GLN A 88 -5.06 1.88 -0.75
CA GLN A 88 -5.82 1.54 0.45
C GLN A 88 -5.10 2.02 1.70
N GLY A 89 -3.78 1.90 1.72
CA GLY A 89 -2.92 2.43 2.75
C GLY A 89 -1.85 3.36 2.17
N GLU A 90 -1.88 4.64 2.51
CA GLU A 90 -0.85 5.60 2.11
C GLU A 90 0.21 5.72 3.23
N SER A 91 1.31 4.99 3.09
CA SER A 91 2.31 4.88 4.16
C SER A 91 3.16 6.14 4.40
N SER A 92 3.10 7.13 3.53
CA SER A 92 3.78 8.42 3.77
C SER A 92 3.02 9.32 4.72
N THR A 93 1.71 9.10 4.87
CA THR A 93 0.81 9.90 5.71
C THR A 93 0.10 9.09 6.78
N GLY A 94 0.08 7.75 6.68
CA GLY A 94 -0.67 6.87 7.59
C GLY A 94 -2.18 6.87 7.35
N ILE A 95 -2.61 7.25 6.15
CA ILE A 95 -4.02 7.25 5.77
C ILE A 95 -4.48 5.85 5.34
N LYS A 96 -5.66 5.49 5.81
CA LYS A 96 -6.49 4.40 5.30
C LYS A 96 -7.59 4.98 4.41
N GLN A 97 -7.62 4.58 3.15
CA GLN A 97 -8.68 4.89 2.20
C GLN A 97 -9.71 3.77 2.23
N GLU A 98 -10.95 4.12 2.55
CA GLU A 98 -12.06 3.19 2.43
C GLU A 98 -12.36 2.92 0.95
N LEU A 99 -12.53 1.64 0.60
CA LEU A 99 -12.70 1.19 -0.79
C LEU A 99 -14.08 0.61 -1.07
N GLU A 100 -14.88 0.33 -0.03
CA GLU A 100 -16.24 -0.14 -0.21
C GLU A 100 -17.06 0.88 -1.01
N GLY A 101 -17.75 0.43 -2.05
CA GLY A 101 -18.51 1.28 -2.97
C GLY A 101 -17.69 1.90 -4.12
N VAL A 102 -16.35 1.99 -4.02
CA VAL A 102 -15.53 2.60 -5.09
C VAL A 102 -15.58 1.77 -6.37
N GLY A 103 -15.50 0.43 -6.26
CA GLY A 103 -15.60 -0.44 -7.44
C GLY A 103 -16.97 -0.40 -8.13
N GLU A 104 -18.06 -0.22 -7.37
CA GLU A 104 -19.39 0.04 -7.91
C GLU A 104 -19.43 1.32 -8.73
N LEU A 105 -18.86 2.39 -8.20
CA LEU A 105 -18.76 3.68 -8.91
C LEU A 105 -17.94 3.52 -10.20
N CYS A 106 -16.80 2.85 -10.14
CA CYS A 106 -15.98 2.58 -11.32
C CYS A 106 -16.77 1.79 -12.38
N ARG A 107 -17.45 0.71 -11.99
CA ARG A 107 -18.26 -0.11 -12.92
C ARG A 107 -19.40 0.68 -13.53
N LYS A 108 -20.11 1.48 -12.74
CA LYS A 108 -21.21 2.34 -13.20
C LYS A 108 -20.77 3.31 -14.32
N HIS A 109 -19.51 3.75 -14.28
CA HIS A 109 -18.94 4.69 -15.24
C HIS A 109 -17.99 4.05 -16.27
N GLY A 110 -17.90 2.71 -16.31
CA GLY A 110 -17.08 1.97 -17.29
C GLY A 110 -15.58 2.02 -17.02
N ALA A 111 -15.15 2.45 -15.82
CA ALA A 111 -13.76 2.48 -15.41
C ALA A 111 -13.33 1.16 -14.75
N LEU A 112 -12.01 0.91 -14.70
CA LEU A 112 -11.37 -0.13 -13.91
C LEU A 112 -10.85 0.45 -12.59
N LEU A 113 -10.91 -0.33 -11.52
CA LEU A 113 -10.32 0.03 -10.23
C LEU A 113 -9.00 -0.72 -10.01
N LEU A 114 -7.88 0.01 -9.95
CA LEU A 114 -6.55 -0.49 -9.55
C LEU A 114 -6.25 -0.02 -8.13
N VAL A 115 -5.83 -0.93 -7.25
CA VAL A 115 -5.57 -0.64 -5.83
C VAL A 115 -4.15 -1.01 -5.43
N ASP A 116 -3.48 -0.09 -4.71
CA ASP A 116 -2.26 -0.37 -3.95
C ASP A 116 -2.63 -0.87 -2.54
N THR A 117 -2.14 -2.04 -2.19
CA THR A 117 -2.29 -2.62 -0.84
C THR A 117 -0.94 -2.95 -0.21
N VAL A 118 0.16 -2.31 -0.67
CA VAL A 118 1.52 -2.65 -0.25
C VAL A 118 1.68 -2.62 1.27
N CYS A 119 1.12 -1.63 1.94
CA CYS A 119 1.25 -1.53 3.39
C CYS A 119 -0.03 -1.91 4.17
N SER A 120 -1.04 -2.46 3.50
CA SER A 120 -2.34 -2.77 4.11
C SER A 120 -2.72 -4.25 4.03
N LEU A 121 -2.33 -4.97 2.96
CA LEU A 121 -2.74 -6.36 2.72
C LEU A 121 -2.30 -7.29 3.87
N GLY A 122 -3.28 -7.87 4.54
CA GLY A 122 -3.10 -8.72 5.71
C GLY A 122 -3.19 -7.97 7.06
N GLY A 123 -3.00 -6.64 7.07
CA GLY A 123 -3.10 -5.84 8.31
C GLY A 123 -4.46 -5.23 8.56
N ILE A 124 -5.21 -5.01 7.49
CA ILE A 124 -6.61 -4.55 7.53
C ILE A 124 -7.46 -5.35 6.53
N PRO A 125 -8.79 -5.35 6.67
CA PRO A 125 -9.68 -6.01 5.74
C PRO A 125 -9.49 -5.53 4.29
N PHE A 126 -9.45 -6.50 3.36
CA PHE A 126 -9.45 -6.24 1.92
C PHE A 126 -10.24 -7.33 1.20
N PHE A 127 -11.36 -6.95 0.58
CA PHE A 127 -12.31 -7.87 -0.06
C PHE A 127 -12.40 -7.56 -1.56
N ALA A 128 -11.44 -8.09 -2.34
CA ALA A 128 -11.29 -7.73 -3.75
C ALA A 128 -12.58 -7.93 -4.56
N ASP A 129 -13.20 -9.09 -4.47
CA ASP A 129 -14.40 -9.42 -5.26
C ASP A 129 -15.63 -8.67 -4.75
N ALA A 130 -15.83 -8.62 -3.41
CA ALA A 130 -16.95 -7.90 -2.81
C ALA A 130 -16.91 -6.40 -3.11
N TRP A 131 -15.73 -5.80 -3.10
CA TRP A 131 -15.52 -4.37 -3.42
C TRP A 131 -15.31 -4.11 -4.92
N LYS A 132 -15.44 -5.16 -5.75
CA LYS A 132 -15.33 -5.06 -7.22
C LYS A 132 -14.03 -4.42 -7.69
N VAL A 133 -12.93 -4.75 -7.03
CA VAL A 133 -11.58 -4.35 -7.44
C VAL A 133 -11.21 -5.12 -8.70
N ASP A 134 -10.73 -4.41 -9.73
CA ASP A 134 -10.36 -5.04 -11.00
C ASP A 134 -8.90 -5.50 -11.05
N ALA A 135 -8.01 -4.79 -10.36
CA ALA A 135 -6.62 -5.18 -10.19
C ALA A 135 -6.06 -4.63 -8.88
N MET A 136 -5.11 -5.35 -8.28
CA MET A 136 -4.37 -4.85 -7.12
C MET A 136 -2.93 -5.39 -7.12
N TYR A 137 -2.08 -4.68 -6.41
CA TYR A 137 -0.73 -5.14 -6.09
C TYR A 137 -0.39 -4.89 -4.63
N SER A 138 0.60 -5.67 -4.14
CA SER A 138 1.12 -5.55 -2.78
C SER A 138 2.63 -5.74 -2.74
N GLY A 139 3.21 -5.81 -1.55
CA GLY A 139 4.64 -6.07 -1.32
C GLY A 139 4.84 -7.13 -0.25
N GLY A 140 5.62 -8.17 -0.55
CA GLY A 140 5.89 -9.25 0.40
C GLY A 140 6.60 -8.79 1.68
N GLN A 141 7.43 -7.74 1.60
CA GLN A 141 8.25 -7.25 2.72
C GLN A 141 7.53 -6.32 3.71
N LYS A 142 6.24 -6.13 3.55
CA LYS A 142 5.42 -5.29 4.45
C LYS A 142 4.66 -6.17 5.43
N VAL A 143 3.36 -6.09 5.47
CA VAL A 143 2.52 -6.84 6.43
C VAL A 143 2.68 -8.35 6.30
N LEU A 144 2.98 -8.85 5.10
CA LEU A 144 3.20 -10.29 4.87
C LEU A 144 4.51 -10.82 5.50
N SER A 145 5.44 -9.93 5.89
CA SER A 145 6.69 -10.30 6.62
C SER A 145 7.66 -11.20 5.86
N ALA A 146 7.54 -11.27 4.52
CA ALA A 146 8.53 -11.94 3.67
C ALA A 146 9.72 -11.00 3.39
N PRO A 147 10.88 -11.51 2.96
CA PRO A 147 11.95 -10.68 2.42
C PRO A 147 11.48 -9.89 1.17
N PRO A 148 12.04 -8.70 0.90
CA PRO A 148 11.75 -7.99 -0.34
C PRO A 148 12.20 -8.80 -1.56
N GLY A 149 11.39 -8.81 -2.64
CA GLY A 149 11.74 -9.52 -3.87
C GLY A 149 10.60 -10.33 -4.50
N GLY A 150 9.56 -10.64 -3.74
CA GLY A 150 8.32 -11.22 -4.25
C GLY A 150 7.14 -10.30 -3.93
N SER A 151 6.45 -9.79 -4.95
CA SER A 151 5.35 -8.85 -4.76
C SER A 151 4.07 -9.39 -5.40
N PRO A 152 3.08 -9.79 -4.57
CA PRO A 152 1.86 -10.39 -5.05
C PRO A 152 0.96 -9.35 -5.72
N LEU A 153 0.29 -9.78 -6.79
CA LEU A 153 -0.76 -9.03 -7.47
C LEU A 153 -1.85 -9.96 -7.97
N PHE A 154 -3.02 -9.42 -8.27
CA PHE A 154 -4.03 -10.09 -9.07
C PHE A 154 -4.65 -9.18 -10.11
N PHE A 155 -5.21 -9.79 -11.17
CA PHE A 155 -6.06 -9.15 -12.16
C PHE A 155 -7.40 -9.89 -12.21
N GLY A 156 -8.51 -9.15 -12.17
CA GLY A 156 -9.84 -9.66 -12.44
C GLY A 156 -10.11 -9.75 -13.96
N GLU A 157 -11.19 -10.39 -14.35
CA GLU A 157 -11.54 -10.60 -15.77
C GLU A 157 -11.55 -9.29 -16.58
N ARG A 158 -12.13 -8.19 -16.05
CA ARG A 158 -12.19 -6.90 -16.74
C ARG A 158 -10.80 -6.30 -16.97
N ALA A 159 -9.89 -6.43 -16.00
CA ALA A 159 -8.50 -6.00 -16.16
C ALA A 159 -7.76 -6.86 -17.19
N MET A 160 -8.02 -8.16 -17.21
CA MET A 160 -7.49 -9.08 -18.23
C MET A 160 -8.03 -8.75 -19.63
N GLU A 161 -9.33 -8.48 -19.77
CA GLU A 161 -9.93 -8.02 -21.03
C GLU A 161 -9.26 -6.75 -21.54
N LYS A 162 -9.06 -5.74 -20.66
CA LYS A 162 -8.34 -4.50 -21.02
C LYS A 162 -6.92 -4.81 -21.47
N MET A 163 -6.20 -5.66 -20.75
CA MET A 163 -4.83 -6.00 -21.07
C MET A 163 -4.71 -6.74 -22.42
N HIS A 164 -5.61 -7.67 -22.71
CA HIS A 164 -5.63 -8.43 -23.96
C HIS A 164 -6.14 -7.64 -25.16
N SER A 165 -7.00 -6.64 -24.95
CA SER A 165 -7.55 -5.79 -26.01
C SER A 165 -6.63 -4.63 -26.42
N ARG A 166 -5.42 -4.56 -25.87
CA ARG A 166 -4.45 -3.50 -26.18
C ARG A 166 -4.13 -3.45 -27.68
N ALA A 167 -4.07 -2.23 -28.19
CA ALA A 167 -3.62 -1.97 -29.57
C ALA A 167 -2.07 -1.87 -29.67
N SER A 168 -1.40 -1.60 -28.54
CA SER A 168 0.06 -1.44 -28.48
C SER A 168 0.68 -2.46 -27.50
N PRO A 169 1.91 -2.94 -27.75
CA PRO A 169 2.62 -3.78 -26.80
C PRO A 169 2.88 -3.02 -25.50
N ILE A 170 3.00 -3.76 -24.39
CA ILE A 170 3.36 -3.19 -23.10
C ILE A 170 4.79 -2.64 -23.18
N GLY A 171 5.00 -1.40 -22.74
CA GLY A 171 6.27 -0.65 -22.91
C GLY A 171 7.44 -1.14 -22.04
N THR A 172 7.36 -2.35 -21.52
CA THR A 172 8.41 -3.01 -20.71
C THR A 172 8.36 -4.50 -20.98
N TYR A 173 9.53 -5.14 -21.18
CA TYR A 173 9.59 -6.59 -21.35
C TYR A 173 9.54 -7.32 -20.01
N ASN A 174 10.33 -6.86 -19.04
CA ASN A 174 10.48 -7.55 -17.75
C ASN A 174 9.22 -7.52 -16.87
N LEU A 175 8.38 -6.49 -17.04
CA LEU A 175 7.16 -6.29 -16.25
C LEU A 175 5.88 -6.44 -17.09
N ASP A 176 6.01 -6.98 -18.30
CA ASP A 176 4.87 -7.29 -19.16
C ASP A 176 4.09 -8.48 -18.58
N LEU A 177 2.90 -8.19 -18.02
CA LEU A 177 2.09 -9.24 -17.38
C LEU A 177 1.49 -10.24 -18.37
N THR A 178 1.49 -9.98 -19.69
CA THR A 178 1.13 -11.01 -20.67
C THR A 178 2.21 -12.09 -20.73
N LEU A 179 3.49 -11.70 -20.68
CA LEU A 179 4.63 -12.61 -20.71
C LEU A 179 4.89 -13.25 -19.33
N VAL A 180 4.84 -12.44 -18.26
CA VAL A 180 5.03 -12.93 -16.89
C VAL A 180 3.89 -13.85 -16.48
N GLY A 181 2.64 -13.53 -16.87
CA GLY A 181 1.48 -14.37 -16.61
C GLY A 181 1.57 -15.72 -17.32
N ASP A 182 2.06 -15.74 -18.55
CA ASP A 182 2.34 -16.97 -19.31
C ASP A 182 3.40 -17.83 -18.57
N TYR A 183 4.46 -17.22 -18.08
CA TYR A 183 5.48 -17.90 -17.28
C TYR A 183 4.90 -18.49 -15.96
N TRP A 184 3.95 -17.80 -15.34
CA TRP A 184 3.25 -18.27 -14.13
C TRP A 184 2.13 -19.28 -14.41
N GLY A 185 1.79 -19.52 -15.69
CA GLY A 185 0.77 -20.49 -16.10
C GLY A 185 -0.65 -19.93 -16.10
N TRP A 186 -0.84 -18.65 -16.38
CA TRP A 186 -2.18 -18.07 -16.61
C TRP A 186 -2.84 -18.60 -17.87
N TYR A 187 -2.02 -19.12 -18.83
CA TYR A 187 -2.46 -19.64 -20.12
C TYR A 187 -2.06 -21.11 -20.26
N ASP A 188 -2.54 -21.76 -21.31
CA ASP A 188 -2.38 -23.21 -21.52
C ASP A 188 -0.93 -23.67 -21.72
N LYS A 189 -0.07 -22.78 -22.25
CA LYS A 189 1.35 -23.09 -22.49
C LYS A 189 2.22 -22.17 -21.65
N ARG A 190 3.07 -22.78 -20.84
CA ARG A 190 4.05 -22.06 -20.03
C ARG A 190 5.33 -21.83 -20.83
N PHE A 191 5.75 -20.57 -20.94
CA PHE A 191 7.02 -20.17 -21.53
C PHE A 191 7.97 -19.62 -20.47
N TYR A 192 9.26 -19.92 -20.66
CA TYR A 192 10.30 -19.30 -19.82
C TYR A 192 10.40 -17.81 -20.13
N HIS A 193 10.35 -16.99 -19.09
CA HIS A 193 10.51 -15.55 -19.21
C HIS A 193 11.82 -15.06 -18.61
N HIS A 194 12.09 -15.38 -17.34
CA HIS A 194 13.30 -14.97 -16.63
C HIS A 194 13.60 -15.97 -15.50
N THR A 195 14.82 -15.90 -14.95
CA THR A 195 15.14 -16.67 -13.74
C THR A 195 14.43 -16.05 -12.54
N GLY A 196 13.38 -16.73 -12.05
CA GLY A 196 12.60 -16.29 -10.90
C GLY A 196 13.45 -16.21 -9.63
N LEU A 197 13.05 -15.33 -8.70
CA LEU A 197 13.69 -15.16 -7.40
C LEU A 197 13.29 -16.32 -6.45
N VAL A 198 13.80 -17.52 -6.71
CA VAL A 198 13.35 -18.79 -6.10
C VAL A 198 13.32 -18.71 -4.57
N SER A 199 14.40 -18.25 -3.94
CA SER A 199 14.48 -18.14 -2.47
C SER A 199 13.42 -17.18 -1.90
N ASN A 200 13.16 -16.07 -2.61
CA ASN A 200 12.12 -15.11 -2.20
C ASN A 200 10.71 -15.69 -2.37
N MET A 201 10.49 -16.53 -3.38
CA MET A 201 9.19 -17.20 -3.57
C MET A 201 8.94 -18.24 -2.47
N TYR A 202 9.96 -19.01 -2.05
CA TYR A 202 9.84 -19.89 -0.89
C TYR A 202 9.55 -19.11 0.40
N ALA A 203 10.24 -18.00 0.63
CA ALA A 203 10.00 -17.16 1.79
C ALA A 203 8.60 -16.49 1.76
N LEU A 204 8.15 -16.04 0.58
CA LEU A 204 6.78 -15.50 0.42
C LEU A 204 5.72 -16.59 0.67
N ARG A 205 5.95 -17.82 0.17
CA ARG A 205 5.06 -18.95 0.43
C ARG A 205 4.93 -19.20 1.93
N GLU A 206 6.05 -19.29 2.64
CA GLU A 206 6.06 -19.49 4.10
C GLU A 206 5.31 -18.36 4.83
N ALA A 207 5.57 -17.11 4.47
CA ALA A 207 4.88 -15.97 5.04
C ALA A 207 3.35 -16.00 4.81
N LEU A 208 2.91 -16.48 3.64
CA LEU A 208 1.49 -16.67 3.34
C LEU A 208 0.90 -17.85 4.12
N ASP A 209 1.63 -18.95 4.27
CA ASP A 209 1.21 -20.09 5.08
C ASP A 209 1.01 -19.67 6.55
N MET A 210 1.96 -18.92 7.15
CA MET A 210 1.83 -18.37 8.50
C MET A 210 0.59 -17.44 8.64
N ALA A 211 0.33 -16.59 7.65
CA ALA A 211 -0.84 -15.71 7.67
C ALA A 211 -2.15 -16.50 7.55
N CYS A 212 -2.17 -17.60 6.79
CA CYS A 212 -3.33 -18.49 6.70
C CYS A 212 -3.54 -19.29 7.97
N GLU A 213 -2.47 -19.76 8.63
CA GLU A 213 -2.55 -20.46 9.92
C GLU A 213 -3.08 -19.57 11.03
N GLU A 214 -2.66 -18.31 11.09
CA GLU A 214 -3.20 -17.32 12.03
C GLU A 214 -4.67 -16.99 11.73
N GLY A 215 -5.05 -16.97 10.46
CA GLY A 215 -6.35 -16.54 9.97
C GLY A 215 -6.47 -15.02 9.83
N LEU A 216 -7.14 -14.56 8.76
CA LEU A 216 -7.19 -13.13 8.41
C LEU A 216 -7.84 -12.28 9.50
N GLU A 217 -8.94 -12.75 10.09
CA GLU A 217 -9.65 -12.03 11.14
C GLU A 217 -8.77 -11.82 12.39
N ASN A 218 -8.00 -12.83 12.78
CA ASN A 218 -7.04 -12.74 13.88
C ASN A 218 -5.90 -11.79 13.53
N LEU A 219 -5.41 -11.87 12.29
CA LEU A 219 -4.34 -11.01 11.79
C LEU A 219 -4.79 -9.52 11.82
N TRP A 220 -6.00 -9.21 11.35
CA TRP A 220 -6.57 -7.86 11.41
C TRP A 220 -6.79 -7.39 12.86
N ALA A 221 -7.34 -8.26 13.71
CA ALA A 221 -7.55 -7.96 15.13
C ALA A 221 -6.26 -7.64 15.86
N ARG A 222 -5.17 -8.40 15.56
CA ARG A 222 -3.85 -8.19 16.15
C ARG A 222 -3.25 -6.85 15.73
N HIS A 223 -3.38 -6.44 14.47
CA HIS A 223 -2.90 -5.14 13.99
C HIS A 223 -3.70 -4.00 14.63
N ARG A 224 -5.03 -4.14 14.69
CA ARG A 224 -5.90 -3.14 15.34
C ARG A 224 -5.56 -2.98 16.83
N SER A 225 -5.46 -4.08 17.57
CA SER A 225 -5.09 -4.05 18.98
C SER A 225 -3.70 -3.44 19.19
N GLY A 226 -2.75 -3.75 18.31
CA GLY A 226 -1.42 -3.14 18.33
C GLY A 226 -1.44 -1.62 18.07
N HIS A 227 -2.24 -1.18 17.13
CA HIS A 227 -2.47 0.23 16.83
C HIS A 227 -3.07 0.97 18.05
N GLU A 228 -4.13 0.43 18.63
CA GLU A 228 -4.79 1.00 19.82
C GLU A 228 -3.82 1.08 21.00
N HIS A 229 -3.05 0.03 21.28
CA HIS A 229 -2.04 0.00 22.33
C HIS A 229 -0.95 1.06 22.11
N LEU A 230 -0.44 1.19 20.88
CA LEU A 230 0.55 2.22 20.55
C LEU A 230 0.00 3.62 20.82
N TRP A 231 -1.23 3.93 20.37
CA TRP A 231 -1.82 5.25 20.54
C TRP A 231 -2.17 5.58 21.98
N ASP A 232 -2.59 4.59 22.78
CA ASP A 232 -2.77 4.78 24.22
C ASP A 232 -1.46 5.19 24.91
N GLY A 233 -0.34 4.52 24.57
CA GLY A 233 0.98 4.86 25.09
C GLY A 233 1.51 6.21 24.62
N LEU A 234 1.37 6.53 23.33
CA LEU A 234 1.79 7.82 22.76
C LEU A 234 0.98 8.98 23.31
N GLY A 235 -0.34 8.80 23.46
CA GLY A 235 -1.22 9.81 24.05
C GLY A 235 -0.86 10.16 25.50
N LYS A 236 -0.42 9.18 26.31
CA LYS A 236 0.09 9.39 27.67
C LYS A 236 1.37 10.21 27.70
N MET A 237 2.10 10.30 26.60
CA MET A 237 3.28 11.16 26.43
C MET A 237 2.95 12.50 25.74
N GLY A 238 1.67 12.81 25.51
CA GLY A 238 1.23 14.05 24.86
C GLY A 238 1.45 14.08 23.34
N LEU A 239 1.80 12.95 22.73
CA LEU A 239 1.97 12.85 21.29
C LEU A 239 0.64 12.73 20.57
N THR A 240 0.54 13.38 19.41
CA THR A 240 -0.73 13.46 18.65
C THR A 240 -0.62 12.81 17.27
N PRO A 241 -1.72 12.21 16.76
CA PRO A 241 -1.73 11.64 15.43
C PRO A 241 -1.70 12.74 14.35
N PHE A 242 -1.01 12.46 13.26
CA PHE A 242 -1.06 13.29 12.05
C PHE A 242 -2.40 13.16 11.33
N VAL A 243 -2.92 11.94 11.24
CA VAL A 243 -4.27 11.66 10.75
C VAL A 243 -5.27 11.96 11.86
N LYS A 244 -6.10 12.98 11.66
CA LYS A 244 -7.01 13.48 12.70
C LYS A 244 -8.31 12.67 12.82
N GLU A 245 -8.74 12.07 11.70
CA GLU A 245 -9.93 11.23 11.65
C GLU A 245 -9.56 9.78 12.02
N PRO A 246 -10.00 9.26 13.19
CA PRO A 246 -9.60 7.92 13.63
C PRO A 246 -10.00 6.81 12.65
N ALA A 247 -11.16 6.94 11.98
CA ALA A 247 -11.62 5.96 11.00
C ALA A 247 -10.72 5.88 9.76
N ALA A 248 -10.02 6.97 9.43
CA ALA A 248 -9.07 7.05 8.33
C ALA A 248 -7.61 6.78 8.78
N SER A 249 -7.38 6.45 10.06
CA SER A 249 -6.05 6.08 10.54
C SER A 249 -5.70 4.65 10.15
N LEU A 250 -4.54 4.47 9.52
CA LEU A 250 -4.09 3.16 9.06
C LEU A 250 -3.45 2.38 10.22
N GLU A 251 -3.98 1.21 10.52
CA GLU A 251 -3.54 0.38 11.65
C GLU A 251 -2.08 -0.07 11.50
N THR A 252 -1.61 -0.27 10.28
CA THR A 252 -0.27 -0.79 9.99
C THR A 252 0.82 0.27 9.95
N VAL A 253 0.48 1.55 9.74
CA VAL A 253 1.43 2.68 9.69
C VAL A 253 0.90 3.84 10.51
N ASN A 254 1.56 4.12 11.62
CA ASN A 254 1.17 5.16 12.55
C ASN A 254 2.04 6.40 12.36
N THR A 255 1.41 7.50 12.00
CA THR A 255 2.10 8.76 11.71
C THR A 255 1.85 9.75 12.84
N ILE A 256 2.91 10.14 13.53
CA ILE A 256 2.92 10.89 14.79
C ILE A 256 3.48 12.27 14.52
N ASN A 257 2.80 13.34 14.94
CA ASN A 257 3.33 14.69 14.82
C ASN A 257 4.57 14.85 15.68
N VAL A 258 5.60 15.49 15.13
CA VAL A 258 6.77 15.92 15.90
C VAL A 258 6.35 17.09 16.80
N PRO A 259 6.51 16.99 18.13
CA PRO A 259 6.20 18.11 19.03
C PRO A 259 7.08 19.32 18.76
N GLU A 260 6.57 20.50 19.08
CA GLU A 260 7.36 21.74 19.01
C GLU A 260 8.60 21.66 19.92
N GLY A 261 9.74 22.11 19.42
CA GLY A 261 11.02 22.06 20.12
C GLY A 261 11.73 20.71 20.12
N VAL A 262 11.12 19.64 19.60
CA VAL A 262 11.74 18.32 19.48
C VAL A 262 12.47 18.18 18.14
N ASP A 263 13.73 17.78 18.21
CA ASP A 263 14.53 17.37 17.06
C ASP A 263 14.20 15.90 16.72
N ALA A 264 13.46 15.72 15.63
CA ALA A 264 13.02 14.40 15.18
C ALA A 264 14.19 13.46 14.89
N GLN A 265 15.27 13.98 14.28
CA GLN A 265 16.42 13.14 13.92
C GLN A 265 17.15 12.62 15.14
N LYS A 266 17.31 13.44 16.19
CA LYS A 266 17.91 12.99 17.45
C LYS A 266 17.13 11.87 18.12
N LEU A 267 15.78 11.92 18.07
CA LEU A 267 14.94 10.85 18.62
C LEU A 267 15.14 9.56 17.81
N ILE A 268 15.13 9.65 16.48
CA ILE A 268 15.35 8.52 15.56
C ILE A 268 16.73 7.88 15.80
N ASP A 269 17.77 8.69 15.88
CA ASP A 269 19.15 8.24 16.12
C ASP A 269 19.30 7.57 17.48
N ASN A 270 18.68 8.14 18.54
CA ASN A 270 18.64 7.51 19.87
C ASN A 270 17.93 6.15 19.85
N ALA A 271 16.79 6.04 19.15
CA ALA A 271 16.06 4.77 19.00
C ALA A 271 16.95 3.71 18.32
N MET A 272 17.67 4.08 17.26
CA MET A 272 18.60 3.19 16.57
C MET A 272 19.77 2.77 17.46
N GLN A 273 20.45 3.73 18.09
CA GLN A 273 21.67 3.46 18.86
C GLN A 273 21.42 2.69 20.15
N LYS A 274 20.34 3.03 20.87
CA LYS A 274 20.06 2.43 22.18
C LYS A 274 19.24 1.15 22.11
N TYR A 275 18.31 1.09 21.14
CA TYR A 275 17.32 0.01 21.06
C TYR A 275 17.45 -0.86 19.80
N SER A 276 18.37 -0.54 18.88
CA SER A 276 18.43 -1.13 17.53
C SER A 276 17.07 -1.08 16.83
N LEU A 277 16.33 -0.01 17.05
CA LEU A 277 14.97 0.21 16.55
C LEU A 277 14.98 1.29 15.47
N GLU A 278 14.59 0.94 14.26
CA GLU A 278 14.43 1.87 13.16
C GLU A 278 13.04 2.53 13.21
N ILE A 279 13.00 3.85 13.36
CA ILE A 279 11.82 4.69 13.24
C ILE A 279 12.01 5.57 12.00
N SER A 280 11.04 5.61 11.11
CA SER A 280 11.15 6.46 9.93
C SER A 280 10.63 7.86 10.19
N GLY A 281 11.29 8.86 9.63
CA GLY A 281 10.76 10.23 9.54
C GLY A 281 9.70 10.38 8.44
N GLY A 282 9.17 11.59 8.30
CA GLY A 282 8.28 11.96 7.20
C GLY A 282 8.96 11.88 5.83
N LEU A 283 8.16 11.76 4.77
CA LEU A 283 8.62 11.74 3.38
C LEU A 283 8.01 12.91 2.61
N GLY A 284 8.80 13.52 1.70
CA GLY A 284 8.34 14.62 0.87
C GLY A 284 7.76 15.77 1.69
N PRO A 285 6.51 16.18 1.49
CA PRO A 285 5.89 17.31 2.20
C PRO A 285 5.77 17.16 3.72
N SER A 286 5.84 15.92 4.25
CA SER A 286 5.80 15.61 5.67
C SER A 286 7.20 15.48 6.32
N ALA A 287 8.27 15.63 5.54
CA ALA A 287 9.64 15.53 6.04
C ALA A 287 9.90 16.49 7.22
N GLY A 288 10.47 15.98 8.31
CA GLY A 288 10.75 16.73 9.54
C GLY A 288 9.51 17.06 10.39
N LYS A 289 8.30 16.77 9.93
CA LYS A 289 7.05 17.11 10.63
C LYS A 289 6.44 15.92 11.39
N VAL A 290 6.81 14.71 11.00
CA VAL A 290 6.23 13.50 11.56
C VAL A 290 7.26 12.40 11.76
N PHE A 291 6.97 11.52 12.72
CA PHE A 291 7.53 10.18 12.81
C PHE A 291 6.55 9.18 12.18
N ARG A 292 7.06 8.08 11.62
CA ARG A 292 6.25 6.98 11.13
C ARG A 292 6.68 5.67 11.78
N VAL A 293 5.74 5.01 12.43
CA VAL A 293 5.94 3.72 13.08
C VAL A 293 5.13 2.67 12.35
N GLY A 294 5.81 1.69 11.76
CA GLY A 294 5.18 0.54 11.12
C GLY A 294 4.89 -0.56 12.13
N ILE A 295 3.62 -0.90 12.31
CA ILE A 295 3.17 -2.08 13.04
C ILE A 295 2.70 -3.09 12.00
N MET A 296 3.62 -3.91 11.48
CA MET A 296 3.35 -4.73 10.31
C MET A 296 3.72 -6.19 10.55
N GLY A 297 2.78 -7.09 10.21
CA GLY A 297 2.99 -8.51 10.16
C GLY A 297 3.52 -9.08 11.50
N TYR A 298 4.61 -9.82 11.43
CA TYR A 298 5.22 -10.46 12.61
C TYR A 298 5.69 -9.46 13.69
N ASN A 299 5.95 -8.19 13.31
CA ASN A 299 6.35 -7.15 14.26
C ASN A 299 5.18 -6.54 15.05
N ALA A 300 3.93 -6.79 14.66
CA ALA A 300 2.76 -6.30 15.38
C ALA A 300 2.54 -7.12 16.68
N THR A 301 3.42 -6.97 17.65
CA THR A 301 3.37 -7.66 18.95
C THR A 301 3.40 -6.66 20.10
N PRO A 302 2.77 -6.96 21.26
CA PRO A 302 2.81 -6.09 22.44
C PRO A 302 4.25 -5.75 22.86
N ARG A 303 5.18 -6.74 22.82
CA ARG A 303 6.58 -6.54 23.17
C ARG A 303 7.24 -5.46 22.30
N ASN A 304 7.04 -5.51 20.98
CA ASN A 304 7.64 -4.56 20.06
C ASN A 304 7.02 -3.16 20.21
N ILE A 305 5.73 -3.10 20.52
CA ILE A 305 5.03 -1.83 20.78
C ILE A 305 5.58 -1.17 22.05
N GLU A 306 5.77 -1.92 23.15
CA GLU A 306 6.39 -1.41 24.37
C GLU A 306 7.84 -0.91 24.12
N LEU A 307 8.60 -1.61 23.26
CA LEU A 307 9.93 -1.16 22.88
C LEU A 307 9.89 0.21 22.17
N VAL A 308 8.95 0.38 21.23
CA VAL A 308 8.72 1.66 20.54
C VAL A 308 8.35 2.75 21.55
N LEU A 309 7.38 2.49 22.45
CA LEU A 309 6.94 3.44 23.47
C LEU A 309 8.09 3.85 24.39
N GLN A 310 8.93 2.90 24.79
CA GLN A 310 10.12 3.21 25.60
C GLN A 310 11.14 4.05 24.84
N ALA A 311 11.37 3.78 23.55
CA ALA A 311 12.28 4.58 22.73
C ALA A 311 11.80 6.03 22.56
N PHE A 312 10.48 6.22 22.36
CA PHE A 312 9.88 7.57 22.32
C PHE A 312 10.04 8.29 23.67
N ARG A 313 9.73 7.63 24.79
CA ARG A 313 9.87 8.19 26.14
C ARG A 313 11.28 8.68 26.40
N ASP A 314 12.27 7.84 26.16
CA ASP A 314 13.67 8.17 26.36
C ASP A 314 14.12 9.32 25.46
N GLY A 315 13.76 9.29 24.17
CA GLY A 315 14.13 10.32 23.21
C GLY A 315 13.51 11.68 23.52
N LEU A 316 12.28 11.72 24.06
CA LEU A 316 11.62 12.94 24.52
C LEU A 316 12.24 13.47 25.82
N GLN A 317 12.51 12.60 26.80
CA GLN A 317 13.17 12.96 28.06
C GLN A 317 14.56 13.56 27.84
N GLN A 318 15.37 12.98 26.94
CA GLN A 318 16.69 13.52 26.60
C GLN A 318 16.64 14.93 26.01
N GLN A 319 15.52 15.33 25.46
CA GLN A 319 15.29 16.64 24.86
C GLN A 319 14.48 17.58 25.78
N GLY A 320 14.11 17.14 26.99
CA GLY A 320 13.33 17.91 27.94
C GLY A 320 11.89 18.15 27.50
N ALA A 321 11.35 17.28 26.64
CA ALA A 321 9.98 17.36 26.10
C ALA A 321 9.00 16.38 26.79
N LEU A 322 9.46 15.66 27.82
CA LEU A 322 8.66 14.78 28.68
C LEU A 322 9.21 14.80 30.11
#